data_339cd4a4fc7a3e4ea8713d77b00028e7
#
_entry.id   339cd4a4fc7a3e4ea8713d77b00028e7
#
_cell.length_a   1.000
_cell.length_b   1.000
_cell.length_c   1.000
_cell.angle_alpha   90.00
_cell.angle_beta   90.00
_cell.angle_gamma   90.00
#
_symmetry.space_group_name_H-M   'P 1'
#
loop_
_entity.id
_entity.type
_entity.pdbx_description
1 polymer ?
#
loop_
_entity_poly.entity_id
_entity_poly.type
_entity_poly.pdbx_seq_one_letter_code
_entity_poly.pdbx_strand_id
1 'polypeptide(L)'
;MRQIMKYYKLLSSLSLAVMLCSGMPVFSVLAASAPAETAQQEPEKGPHRGRMLRDGSFAFELAIFETGVPPEFRVWVTEGGRAVKPQQVSLNVKLTRLGDVVDDINFNPQGDFLRGDMVIYEPHSFYVTVTAQ
;
A
#
# COMPACT_ATOMS: atom_id res chain seq x y z
N MET A 1 -21.64 -5.44 -5.08
CA MET A 1 -20.82 -4.34 -4.55
C MET A 1 -19.85 -4.90 -3.51
N ARG A 2 -18.60 -5.06 -3.85
CA ARG A 2 -17.56 -5.40 -2.87
C ARG A 2 -16.74 -4.15 -2.58
N GLN A 3 -16.84 -3.65 -1.37
CA GLN A 3 -15.93 -2.62 -0.89
C GLN A 3 -14.73 -3.31 -0.25
N ILE A 4 -13.55 -3.07 -0.79
CA ILE A 4 -12.28 -3.55 -0.24
C ILE A 4 -11.65 -2.38 0.50
N MET A 5 -11.77 -2.40 1.81
CA MET A 5 -11.16 -1.38 2.67
C MET A 5 -9.89 -1.95 3.29
N LYS A 6 -8.73 -1.54 2.79
CA LYS A 6 -7.45 -1.86 3.44
C LYS A 6 -6.67 -0.58 3.70
N TYR A 7 -6.38 -0.33 4.96
CA TYR A 7 -5.61 0.82 5.41
C TYR A 7 -4.14 0.43 5.58
N TYR A 8 -3.23 1.16 4.95
CA TYR A 8 -1.79 0.95 5.10
C TYR A 8 -1.11 2.24 5.55
N LYS A 9 -0.44 2.16 6.68
CA LYS A 9 0.35 3.26 7.25
C LYS A 9 1.83 3.07 6.86
N LEU A 10 2.40 4.01 6.14
CA LEU A 10 3.84 4.13 5.91
C LEU A 10 4.44 5.00 7.02
N LEU A 11 5.11 4.38 7.97
CA LEU A 11 5.95 5.05 8.95
C LEU A 11 7.39 4.58 8.74
N SER A 12 8.22 5.49 8.28
CA SER A 12 9.67 5.37 8.32
C SER A 12 10.14 5.87 9.67
N SER A 13 10.71 5.02 10.49
CA SER A 13 11.39 5.41 11.72
C SER A 13 12.74 4.73 11.80
N LEU A 14 13.76 5.55 11.58
CA LEU A 14 15.16 5.27 11.87
C LEU A 14 15.41 5.63 13.33
N SER A 15 15.82 4.68 14.16
CA SER A 15 16.39 4.98 15.48
C SER A 15 17.49 4.02 15.80
N LEU A 16 18.71 4.55 15.74
CA LEU A 16 19.93 3.99 16.25
C LEU A 16 20.12 4.48 17.69
N ALA A 17 20.25 3.58 18.67
CA ALA A 17 20.83 3.93 19.96
C ALA A 17 21.58 2.72 20.55
N VAL A 18 22.88 2.88 20.59
CA VAL A 18 23.85 2.08 21.36
C VAL A 18 23.96 2.69 22.74
N MET A 19 23.86 1.89 23.81
CA MET A 19 24.58 2.20 25.06
C MET A 19 24.83 0.95 25.92
N LEU A 20 26.12 0.70 26.14
CA LEU A 20 26.66 -0.20 27.16
C LEU A 20 26.42 0.38 28.56
N CYS A 21 26.02 -0.43 29.51
CA CYS A 21 26.60 -0.36 30.88
C CYS A 21 26.32 -1.62 31.71
N SER A 22 27.36 -2.04 32.38
CA SER A 22 27.45 -3.19 33.26
C SER A 22 26.78 -2.98 34.62
N GLY A 23 26.24 -4.06 35.25
CA GLY A 23 25.90 -4.07 36.66
C GLY A 23 24.73 -5.01 36.98
N MET A 24 25.01 -6.19 37.54
CA MET A 24 23.99 -7.06 38.14
C MET A 24 23.48 -6.53 39.48
N PRO A 25 22.19 -6.70 39.83
CA PRO A 25 21.77 -7.83 40.65
C PRO A 25 20.46 -8.50 40.19
N VAL A 26 20.37 -9.79 40.50
CA VAL A 26 19.24 -10.70 40.28
C VAL A 26 17.98 -10.21 41.01
N PHE A 27 17.01 -9.76 40.29
CA PHE A 27 15.61 -9.73 40.73
C PHE A 27 14.80 -10.52 39.74
N SER A 28 14.13 -11.56 40.25
CA SER A 28 13.12 -12.29 39.50
C SER A 28 12.00 -11.33 39.12
N VAL A 29 12.01 -10.85 37.89
CA VAL A 29 10.91 -10.08 37.33
C VAL A 29 10.02 -11.04 36.55
N LEU A 30 8.79 -11.15 37.06
CA LEU A 30 7.66 -11.70 36.36
C LEU A 30 7.69 -11.20 34.91
N ALA A 31 7.84 -12.11 33.96
CA ALA A 31 7.83 -11.78 32.57
C ALA A 31 6.44 -11.23 32.19
N ALA A 32 6.29 -9.94 32.23
CA ALA A 32 5.23 -9.27 31.48
C ALA A 32 5.53 -9.53 30.01
N SER A 33 4.71 -10.33 29.36
CA SER A 33 4.73 -10.54 27.91
C SER A 33 4.61 -9.16 27.25
N ALA A 34 5.71 -8.64 26.75
CA ALA A 34 5.69 -7.50 25.86
C ALA A 34 4.76 -7.86 24.68
N PRO A 35 3.87 -6.95 24.24
CA PRO A 35 3.13 -7.17 23.01
C PRO A 35 4.16 -7.43 21.91
N ALA A 36 4.02 -8.57 21.22
CA ALA A 36 4.83 -8.86 20.06
C ALA A 36 4.72 -7.66 19.12
N GLU A 37 5.81 -6.92 18.93
CA GLU A 37 5.92 -5.98 17.82
C GLU A 37 5.64 -6.80 16.58
N THR A 38 4.47 -6.54 15.99
CA THR A 38 4.11 -7.12 14.70
C THR A 38 5.17 -6.63 13.74
N ALA A 39 6.13 -7.47 13.39
CA ALA A 39 7.11 -7.18 12.36
C ALA A 39 6.31 -6.66 11.16
N GLN A 40 6.50 -5.40 10.81
CA GLN A 40 5.86 -4.80 9.64
C GLN A 40 6.43 -5.56 8.45
N GLN A 41 5.69 -6.57 8.00
CA GLN A 41 6.02 -7.30 6.79
C GLN A 41 6.12 -6.26 5.66
N GLU A 42 7.26 -6.24 4.99
CA GLU A 42 7.45 -5.40 3.81
C GLU A 42 6.31 -5.71 2.83
N PRO A 43 5.61 -4.68 2.30
CA PRO A 43 4.46 -4.91 1.44
C PRO A 43 4.84 -5.75 0.23
N GLU A 44 4.03 -6.76 -0.07
CA GLU A 44 4.21 -7.57 -1.27
C GLU A 44 4.24 -6.66 -2.51
N LYS A 45 5.25 -6.86 -3.37
CA LYS A 45 5.39 -6.16 -4.65
C LYS A 45 5.04 -7.08 -5.80
N GLY A 46 4.32 -6.53 -6.77
CA GLY A 46 3.98 -7.22 -8.00
C GLY A 46 5.07 -7.11 -9.09
N PRO A 47 4.83 -7.70 -10.27
CA PRO A 47 5.77 -7.69 -11.39
C PRO A 47 6.16 -6.29 -11.87
N HIS A 48 5.28 -5.30 -11.72
CA HIS A 48 5.50 -3.92 -12.13
C HIS A 48 6.05 -3.04 -10.98
N ARG A 49 6.55 -3.68 -9.90
CA ARG A 49 7.07 -3.05 -8.68
C ARG A 49 6.03 -2.27 -7.88
N GLY A 50 4.75 -2.43 -8.23
CA GLY A 50 3.63 -1.88 -7.50
C GLY A 50 3.33 -2.67 -6.24
N ARG A 51 2.57 -2.07 -5.35
CA ARG A 51 2.08 -2.74 -4.14
C ARG A 51 0.94 -3.67 -4.50
N MET A 52 1.02 -4.91 -4.02
CA MET A 52 -0.06 -5.87 -4.16
C MET A 52 -1.13 -5.68 -3.07
N LEU A 53 -2.38 -5.61 -3.51
CA LEU A 53 -3.57 -5.60 -2.67
C LEU A 53 -4.39 -6.83 -3.03
N ARG A 54 -4.76 -7.63 -2.02
CA ARG A 54 -5.49 -8.88 -2.25
C ARG A 54 -6.82 -8.89 -1.52
N ASP A 55 -7.84 -9.41 -2.19
CA ASP A 55 -9.15 -9.70 -1.61
C ASP A 55 -9.73 -10.97 -2.22
N GLY A 56 -9.69 -12.05 -1.47
CA GLY A 56 -10.10 -13.37 -1.96
C GLY A 56 -9.26 -13.80 -3.16
N SER A 57 -9.92 -14.10 -4.28
CA SER A 57 -9.27 -14.47 -5.54
C SER A 57 -8.75 -13.27 -6.36
N PHE A 58 -9.19 -12.05 -6.02
CA PHE A 58 -8.74 -10.83 -6.69
C PHE A 58 -7.44 -10.31 -6.13
N ALA A 59 -6.56 -9.84 -7.01
CA ALA A 59 -5.38 -9.10 -6.64
C ALA A 59 -5.23 -7.88 -7.55
N PHE A 60 -4.82 -6.77 -6.93
CA PHE A 60 -4.57 -5.49 -7.59
C PHE A 60 -3.13 -5.13 -7.37
N GLU A 61 -2.40 -4.83 -8.43
CA GLU A 61 -1.09 -4.22 -8.32
C GLU A 61 -1.22 -2.73 -8.59
N LEU A 62 -1.00 -1.91 -7.56
CA LEU A 62 -1.02 -0.45 -7.65
C LEU A 62 0.40 0.08 -7.71
N ALA A 63 0.78 0.67 -8.83
CA ALA A 63 2.10 1.27 -9.04
C ALA A 63 1.98 2.76 -9.33
N ILE A 64 2.97 3.55 -8.89
CA ILE A 64 3.21 4.91 -9.39
C ILE A 64 4.18 4.78 -10.55
N PHE A 65 3.79 5.27 -11.70
CA PHE A 65 4.59 5.28 -12.91
C PHE A 65 4.95 6.72 -13.28
N GLU A 66 6.26 6.98 -13.48
CA GLU A 66 6.80 8.33 -13.69
C GLU A 66 7.88 8.37 -14.78
N THR A 67 8.07 7.27 -15.51
CA THR A 67 9.10 7.23 -16.57
C THR A 67 8.57 7.88 -17.83
N GLY A 68 9.06 9.10 -18.13
CA GLY A 68 8.71 9.84 -19.34
C GLY A 68 7.31 10.46 -19.35
N VAL A 69 6.60 10.38 -18.23
CA VAL A 69 5.29 11.02 -18.02
C VAL A 69 5.22 11.59 -16.59
N PRO A 70 4.33 12.56 -16.31
CA PRO A 70 4.06 12.94 -14.93
C PRO A 70 3.64 11.74 -14.09
N PRO A 71 3.96 11.70 -12.78
CA PRO A 71 3.62 10.57 -11.92
C PRO A 71 2.12 10.26 -11.96
N GLU A 72 1.77 9.05 -12.33
CA GLU A 72 0.39 8.57 -12.44
C GLU A 72 0.23 7.18 -11.81
N PHE A 73 -0.96 6.87 -11.29
CA PHE A 73 -1.25 5.51 -10.89
C PHE A 73 -1.54 4.62 -12.09
N ARG A 74 -0.96 3.42 -12.04
CA ARG A 74 -1.31 2.30 -12.93
C ARG A 74 -1.70 1.10 -12.10
N VAL A 75 -2.76 0.42 -12.52
CA VAL A 75 -3.29 -0.75 -11.81
C VAL A 75 -3.44 -1.92 -12.77
N TRP A 76 -2.86 -3.06 -12.40
CA TRP A 76 -3.09 -4.35 -13.04
C TRP A 76 -3.94 -5.21 -12.13
N VAL A 77 -4.92 -5.89 -12.72
CA VAL A 77 -5.90 -6.70 -11.98
C VAL A 77 -5.76 -8.16 -12.38
N THR A 78 -5.75 -9.03 -11.40
CA THR A 78 -5.80 -10.47 -11.59
C THR A 78 -6.92 -11.10 -10.77
N GLU A 79 -7.52 -12.15 -11.30
CA GLU A 79 -8.46 -13.01 -10.61
C GLU A 79 -8.00 -14.46 -10.70
N GLY A 80 -7.83 -15.12 -9.55
CA GLY A 80 -7.30 -16.49 -9.52
C GLY A 80 -5.92 -16.63 -10.21
N GLY A 81 -5.10 -15.58 -10.18
CA GLY A 81 -3.78 -15.53 -10.83
C GLY A 81 -3.82 -15.27 -12.34
N ARG A 82 -5.00 -15.04 -12.92
CA ARG A 82 -5.16 -14.71 -14.35
C ARG A 82 -5.43 -13.22 -14.51
N ALA A 83 -4.79 -12.60 -15.52
CA ALA A 83 -5.03 -11.19 -15.83
C ALA A 83 -6.49 -10.94 -16.21
N VAL A 84 -7.09 -9.92 -15.60
CA VAL A 84 -8.43 -9.43 -15.94
C VAL A 84 -8.28 -8.26 -16.92
N LYS A 85 -9.08 -8.24 -17.97
CA LYS A 85 -9.06 -7.14 -18.95
C LYS A 85 -9.49 -5.85 -18.27
N PRO A 86 -8.74 -4.73 -18.44
CA PRO A 86 -9.07 -3.46 -17.80
C PRO A 86 -10.49 -2.97 -18.08
N GLN A 87 -11.04 -3.28 -19.25
CA GLN A 87 -12.40 -2.91 -19.64
C GLN A 87 -13.51 -3.61 -18.83
N GLN A 88 -13.16 -4.67 -18.11
CA GLN A 88 -14.09 -5.44 -17.28
C GLN A 88 -14.11 -4.99 -15.81
N VAL A 89 -13.28 -4.02 -15.47
CA VAL A 89 -13.12 -3.54 -14.09
C VAL A 89 -13.40 -2.05 -14.02
N SER A 90 -14.31 -1.66 -13.13
CA SER A 90 -14.49 -0.28 -12.72
C SER A 90 -13.71 -0.07 -11.43
N LEU A 91 -12.77 0.87 -11.42
CA LEU A 91 -11.87 1.13 -10.32
C LEU A 91 -11.90 2.60 -9.92
N ASN A 92 -11.95 2.83 -8.62
CA ASN A 92 -11.77 4.14 -8.00
C ASN A 92 -10.79 4.03 -6.83
N VAL A 93 -9.93 5.02 -6.69
CA VAL A 93 -8.99 5.13 -5.57
C VAL A 93 -9.18 6.46 -4.88
N LYS A 94 -9.46 6.42 -3.58
CA LYS A 94 -9.37 7.59 -2.72
C LYS A 94 -8.01 7.62 -2.06
N LEU A 95 -7.28 8.70 -2.30
CA LEU A 95 -5.96 8.95 -1.76
C LEU A 95 -6.09 10.01 -0.66
N THR A 96 -5.82 9.62 0.59
CA THR A 96 -5.90 10.53 1.74
C THR A 96 -4.50 10.92 2.18
N ARG A 97 -4.20 12.21 2.10
CA ARG A 97 -2.93 12.81 2.53
C ARG A 97 -2.97 13.25 3.99
N LEU A 98 -1.82 13.62 4.54
CA LEU A 98 -1.74 14.26 5.85
C LEU A 98 -2.60 15.54 5.84
N GLY A 99 -3.39 15.74 6.92
CA GLY A 99 -4.34 16.85 7.02
C GLY A 99 -5.71 16.54 6.41
N ASP A 100 -6.02 15.26 6.22
CA ASP A 100 -7.33 14.77 5.74
C ASP A 100 -7.75 15.29 4.36
N VAL A 101 -6.78 15.71 3.55
CA VAL A 101 -7.01 16.04 2.14
C VAL A 101 -7.22 14.76 1.36
N VAL A 102 -8.36 14.64 0.67
CA VAL A 102 -8.73 13.46 -0.10
C VAL A 102 -8.76 13.80 -1.59
N ASP A 103 -7.94 13.08 -2.35
CA ASP A 103 -8.01 13.06 -3.80
C ASP A 103 -8.83 11.84 -4.27
N ASP A 104 -9.75 12.05 -5.18
CA ASP A 104 -10.63 11.01 -5.75
C ASP A 104 -10.17 10.72 -7.17
N ILE A 105 -9.63 9.54 -7.40
CA ILE A 105 -8.96 9.17 -8.65
C ILE A 105 -9.78 8.11 -9.37
N ASN A 106 -10.25 8.43 -10.55
CA ASN A 106 -10.90 7.49 -11.44
C ASN A 106 -9.89 6.87 -12.39
N PHE A 107 -10.22 5.68 -12.89
CA PHE A 107 -9.34 4.92 -13.73
C PHE A 107 -9.96 4.61 -15.08
N ASN A 108 -9.15 4.73 -16.12
CA ASN A 108 -9.53 4.43 -17.49
C ASN A 108 -8.69 3.29 -18.04
N PRO A 109 -9.29 2.34 -18.78
CA PRO A 109 -8.55 1.28 -19.45
C PRO A 109 -7.52 1.83 -20.43
N GLN A 110 -6.28 1.34 -20.34
CA GLN A 110 -5.22 1.66 -21.28
C GLN A 110 -4.30 0.44 -21.47
N GLY A 111 -4.35 -0.19 -22.65
CA GLY A 111 -3.58 -1.41 -22.89
C GLY A 111 -3.99 -2.53 -21.93
N ASP A 112 -3.06 -3.02 -21.14
CA ASP A 112 -3.22 -4.11 -20.16
C ASP A 112 -3.41 -3.61 -18.71
N PHE A 113 -3.52 -2.30 -18.50
CA PHE A 113 -3.68 -1.68 -17.19
C PHE A 113 -4.80 -0.64 -17.15
N LEU A 114 -5.17 -0.27 -15.94
CA LEU A 114 -6.02 0.87 -15.65
C LEU A 114 -5.15 2.05 -15.28
N ARG A 115 -5.33 3.18 -15.95
CA ARG A 115 -4.61 4.43 -15.71
C ARG A 115 -5.46 5.39 -14.90
N GLY A 116 -4.90 5.92 -13.80
CA GLY A 116 -5.51 7.00 -13.03
C GLY A 116 -5.55 8.32 -13.81
N ASP A 117 -6.60 9.09 -13.60
CA ASP A 117 -6.87 10.36 -14.29
C ASP A 117 -6.20 11.58 -13.63
N MET A 118 -5.37 11.34 -12.59
CA MET A 118 -4.74 12.39 -11.79
C MET A 118 -3.22 12.22 -11.69
N VAL A 119 -2.50 13.32 -11.66
CA VAL A 119 -1.06 13.35 -11.36
C VAL A 119 -0.83 13.15 -9.87
N ILE A 120 0.08 12.23 -9.51
CA ILE A 120 0.40 11.92 -8.12
C ILE A 120 1.63 12.71 -7.70
N TYR A 121 1.40 13.86 -7.06
CA TYR A 121 2.48 14.73 -6.59
C TYR A 121 3.15 14.20 -5.33
N GLU A 122 4.43 14.53 -5.16
CA GLU A 122 5.17 14.36 -3.91
C GLU A 122 4.57 15.22 -2.76
N PRO A 123 4.66 14.79 -1.49
CA PRO A 123 5.28 13.53 -1.05
C PRO A 123 4.36 12.32 -1.23
N HIS A 124 4.95 11.16 -1.53
CA HIS A 124 4.20 9.90 -1.67
C HIS A 124 3.86 9.26 -0.30
N SER A 125 3.47 10.07 0.65
CA SER A 125 3.03 9.65 1.99
C SER A 125 1.52 9.85 2.12
N PHE A 126 0.75 8.77 1.90
CA PHE A 126 -0.71 8.81 1.87
C PHE A 126 -1.32 7.44 2.19
N TYR A 127 -2.61 7.45 2.48
CA TYR A 127 -3.44 6.25 2.54
C TYR A 127 -4.22 6.11 1.25
N VAL A 128 -4.39 4.87 0.79
CA VAL A 128 -5.26 4.58 -0.35
C VAL A 128 -6.42 3.67 0.06
N THR A 129 -7.61 4.02 -0.41
CA THR A 129 -8.79 3.16 -0.36
C THR A 129 -9.17 2.81 -1.78
N VAL A 130 -9.14 1.53 -2.11
CA VAL A 130 -9.47 1.02 -3.45
C VAL A 130 -10.88 0.47 -3.45
N THR A 131 -11.70 0.92 -4.38
CA THR A 131 -13.04 0.39 -4.65
C THR A 131 -13.06 -0.16 -6.07
N ALA A 132 -13.43 -1.43 -6.22
CA ALA A 132 -13.52 -2.11 -7.49
C ALA A 132 -14.89 -2.79 -7.67
N GLN A 133 -15.38 -2.80 -8.94
CA GLN A 133 -16.60 -3.47 -9.36
C GLN A 133 -16.35 -4.25 -10.66
#